data_882c6cb5f31ec49c58153d430791ddcb
#
_entry.id   882c6cb5f31ec49c58153d430791ddcb
#
_cell.length_a   1.000
_cell.length_b   1.000
_cell.length_c   1.000
_cell.angle_alpha   90.00
_cell.angle_beta   90.00
_cell.angle_gamma   90.00
#
_symmetry.space_group_name_H-M   'P 1'
#
loop_
_entity.id
_entity.type
_entity.pdbx_description
1 polymer ?
#
loop_
_entity_poly.entity_id
_entity_poly.type
_entity_poly.pdbx_seq_one_letter_code
_entity_poly.pdbx_strand_id
1 'polypeptide(L)'
;MTKLTLLTACYNSASTVADTLKSVNAQDYPEIEHIIIDGNSKDNTVEICRNVGTRITKIVSEPDKGIYDAYNKGLTFATGEIIGFINSDDYYASGNVASQVMKVFEDPAVDACHADLVYVNPQHTEQIERHWHSKPITRAALRSGFIPAHPTVFLRRSVYEKVGNFDLSYRLAADYEFLLRTFYTHNVQSVYVPEIWVRMRSGGATGGNMKSILRQNNEIRAAQEKHGVRCSTVRFYGVKIIDRLMQRVRGRFVKAPDLLATR
;
A
#
# COMPACT_ATOMS: atom_id res chain seq x y z
N MET A 1 18.66 -13.86 -9.35
CA MET A 1 17.23 -13.42 -9.39
C MET A 1 17.16 -11.99 -8.89
N THR A 2 16.23 -11.20 -9.41
CA THR A 2 16.00 -9.81 -8.97
C THR A 2 15.41 -9.79 -7.55
N LYS A 3 15.96 -8.99 -6.65
CA LYS A 3 15.51 -8.93 -5.26
C LYS A 3 14.27 -8.03 -5.12
N LEU A 4 13.27 -8.51 -4.39
CA LEU A 4 12.09 -7.75 -3.96
C LEU A 4 12.27 -7.30 -2.52
N THR A 5 12.23 -5.99 -2.24
CA THR A 5 12.14 -5.45 -0.88
C THR A 5 10.69 -5.18 -0.53
N LEU A 6 10.25 -5.71 0.60
CA LEU A 6 8.97 -5.39 1.24
C LEU A 6 9.24 -4.57 2.51
N LEU A 7 8.55 -3.44 2.64
CA LEU A 7 8.67 -2.54 3.77
C LEU A 7 7.38 -2.58 4.59
N THR A 8 7.50 -2.84 5.90
CA THR A 8 6.37 -2.78 6.83
C THR A 8 6.67 -1.78 7.95
N ALA A 9 5.85 -0.73 8.05
CA ALA A 9 5.86 0.18 9.19
C ALA A 9 4.95 -0.36 10.29
N CYS A 10 5.45 -0.38 11.53
CA CYS A 10 4.73 -0.86 12.70
C CYS A 10 4.68 0.21 13.79
N TYR A 11 3.55 0.33 14.48
CA TYR A 11 3.43 1.07 15.73
C TYR A 11 2.29 0.52 16.56
N ASN A 12 2.60 -0.13 17.69
CA ASN A 12 1.64 -0.80 18.58
C ASN A 12 0.70 -1.74 17.79
N SER A 13 1.29 -2.63 17.01
CA SER A 13 0.59 -3.51 16.06
C SER A 13 0.55 -4.98 16.50
N ALA A 14 0.76 -5.27 17.80
CA ALA A 14 0.84 -6.65 18.31
C ALA A 14 -0.37 -7.52 17.97
N SER A 15 -1.56 -6.91 17.81
CA SER A 15 -2.79 -7.63 17.48
C SER A 15 -2.90 -8.08 16.02
N THR A 16 -2.11 -7.51 15.09
CA THR A 16 -2.29 -7.71 13.64
C THR A 16 -1.02 -8.11 12.91
N VAL A 17 0.15 -7.65 13.37
CA VAL A 17 1.42 -7.82 12.66
C VAL A 17 1.76 -9.28 12.37
N ALA A 18 1.35 -10.23 13.21
CA ALA A 18 1.59 -11.65 12.98
C ALA A 18 0.96 -12.15 11.66
N ASP A 19 -0.21 -11.66 11.29
CA ASP A 19 -0.88 -12.04 10.05
C ASP A 19 -0.16 -11.46 8.82
N THR A 20 0.28 -10.21 8.92
CA THR A 20 1.13 -9.59 7.88
C THR A 20 2.38 -10.43 7.64
N LEU A 21 3.10 -10.76 8.72
CA LEU A 21 4.33 -11.57 8.64
C LEU A 21 4.09 -12.95 8.05
N LYS A 22 3.05 -13.66 8.48
CA LYS A 22 2.66 -14.97 7.93
C LYS A 22 2.40 -14.88 6.43
N SER A 23 1.73 -13.80 5.98
CA SER A 23 1.42 -13.61 4.57
C SER A 23 2.67 -13.35 3.72
N VAL A 24 3.67 -12.65 4.26
CA VAL A 24 4.97 -12.45 3.62
C VAL A 24 5.80 -13.75 3.63
N ASN A 25 5.81 -14.47 4.77
CA ASN A 25 6.52 -15.75 4.88
C ASN A 25 6.04 -16.79 3.85
N ALA A 26 4.74 -16.78 3.56
CA ALA A 26 4.08 -17.72 2.66
C ALA A 26 4.26 -17.39 1.16
N GLN A 27 4.92 -16.29 0.81
CA GLN A 27 5.17 -15.96 -0.60
C GLN A 27 6.12 -16.96 -1.26
N ASP A 28 5.79 -17.36 -2.49
CA ASP A 28 6.50 -18.35 -3.29
C ASP A 28 7.80 -17.83 -3.91
N TYR A 29 8.02 -16.51 -3.96
CA TYR A 29 9.22 -15.91 -4.50
C TYR A 29 10.39 -15.99 -3.50
N PRO A 30 11.57 -16.54 -3.87
CA PRO A 30 12.65 -16.79 -2.91
C PRO A 30 13.40 -15.53 -2.48
N GLU A 31 13.66 -14.59 -3.40
CA GLU A 31 14.52 -13.42 -3.18
C GLU A 31 13.73 -12.24 -2.59
N ILE A 32 13.13 -12.43 -1.40
CA ILE A 32 12.44 -11.38 -0.65
C ILE A 32 13.31 -10.88 0.49
N GLU A 33 13.53 -9.59 0.53
CA GLU A 33 14.06 -8.82 1.65
C GLU A 33 12.89 -8.15 2.37
N HIS A 34 12.59 -8.57 3.60
CA HIS A 34 11.54 -7.96 4.41
C HIS A 34 12.16 -7.08 5.50
N ILE A 35 11.87 -5.79 5.51
CA ILE A 35 12.37 -4.80 6.45
C ILE A 35 11.22 -4.26 7.29
N ILE A 36 11.38 -4.33 8.61
CA ILE A 36 10.42 -3.78 9.58
C ILE A 36 10.97 -2.47 10.12
N ILE A 37 10.15 -1.42 10.05
CA ILE A 37 10.42 -0.14 10.69
C ILE A 37 9.35 0.07 11.77
N ASP A 38 9.77 -0.06 13.01
CA ASP A 38 8.91 0.08 14.18
C ASP A 38 9.09 1.46 14.81
N GLY A 39 8.01 2.18 15.01
CA GLY A 39 7.94 3.53 15.57
C GLY A 39 8.15 3.58 17.08
N ASN A 40 8.99 2.68 17.66
CA ASN A 40 9.20 2.52 19.10
C ASN A 40 7.95 2.05 19.84
N SER A 41 7.35 0.96 19.36
CA SER A 41 6.17 0.32 19.97
C SER A 41 6.38 0.01 21.45
N LYS A 42 5.31 0.09 22.24
CA LYS A 42 5.30 -0.17 23.68
C LYS A 42 4.63 -1.50 24.03
N ASP A 43 4.07 -2.17 23.04
CA ASP A 43 3.49 -3.51 23.13
C ASP A 43 4.47 -4.57 22.59
N ASN A 44 4.01 -5.81 22.42
CA ASN A 44 4.85 -6.92 22.00
C ASN A 44 5.11 -6.95 20.46
N THR A 45 4.87 -5.85 19.72
CA THR A 45 5.02 -5.80 18.26
C THR A 45 6.40 -6.30 17.80
N VAL A 46 7.49 -5.77 18.37
CA VAL A 46 8.86 -6.12 17.95
C VAL A 46 9.20 -7.56 18.29
N GLU A 47 8.72 -8.06 19.44
CA GLU A 47 8.91 -9.46 19.85
C GLU A 47 8.20 -10.41 18.88
N ILE A 48 6.96 -10.10 18.49
CA ILE A 48 6.22 -10.87 17.49
C ILE A 48 6.96 -10.86 16.16
N CYS A 49 7.49 -9.71 15.73
CA CYS A 49 8.27 -9.63 14.50
C CYS A 49 9.46 -10.59 14.51
N ARG A 50 10.21 -10.66 15.62
CA ARG A 50 11.36 -11.56 15.76
C ARG A 50 10.96 -13.05 15.76
N ASN A 51 9.84 -13.37 16.39
CA ASN A 51 9.43 -14.77 16.57
C ASN A 51 8.67 -15.35 15.35
N VAL A 52 7.96 -14.51 14.59
CA VAL A 52 7.09 -14.94 13.49
C VAL A 52 7.72 -14.70 12.11
N GLY A 53 8.48 -13.62 11.95
CA GLY A 53 8.98 -13.19 10.66
C GLY A 53 10.18 -13.98 10.17
N THR A 54 9.97 -15.01 9.35
CA THR A 54 11.07 -15.88 8.83
C THR A 54 11.82 -15.26 7.66
N ARG A 55 11.26 -14.24 7.02
CA ARG A 55 11.88 -13.51 5.89
C ARG A 55 12.37 -12.11 6.26
N ILE A 56 12.33 -11.76 7.54
CA ILE A 56 12.82 -10.47 8.00
C ILE A 56 14.34 -10.44 7.92
N THR A 57 14.87 -9.48 7.18
CA THR A 57 16.29 -9.22 7.05
C THR A 57 16.77 -8.11 7.98
N LYS A 58 15.85 -7.20 8.37
CA LYS A 58 16.17 -6.07 9.24
C LYS A 58 14.95 -5.63 10.05
N ILE A 59 15.18 -5.32 11.33
CA ILE A 59 14.24 -4.61 12.19
C ILE A 59 14.94 -3.36 12.72
N VAL A 60 14.32 -2.20 12.50
CA VAL A 60 14.71 -0.91 13.09
C VAL A 60 13.57 -0.46 13.99
N SER A 61 13.85 -0.27 15.28
CA SER A 61 12.86 0.20 16.26
C SER A 61 13.35 1.48 16.89
N GLU A 62 12.75 2.59 16.51
CA GLU A 62 13.09 3.93 17.00
C GLU A 62 11.90 4.89 16.77
N PRO A 63 11.81 6.00 17.53
CA PRO A 63 10.74 6.97 17.33
C PRO A 63 10.68 7.52 15.91
N ASP A 64 9.47 7.67 15.37
CA ASP A 64 9.21 8.29 14.09
C ASP A 64 8.16 9.41 14.19
N LYS A 65 7.97 10.13 13.08
CA LYS A 65 6.99 11.20 12.93
C LYS A 65 5.69 10.72 12.25
N GLY A 66 5.46 9.40 12.22
CA GLY A 66 4.34 8.74 11.57
C GLY A 66 4.77 7.82 10.43
N ILE A 67 3.81 7.08 9.86
CA ILE A 67 4.02 5.99 8.91
C ILE A 67 4.91 6.37 7.70
N TYR A 68 4.78 7.57 7.18
CA TYR A 68 5.57 8.00 6.01
C TYR A 68 7.03 8.31 6.36
N ASP A 69 7.31 8.73 7.61
CA ASP A 69 8.67 8.84 8.12
C ASP A 69 9.29 7.45 8.28
N ALA A 70 8.53 6.49 8.81
CA ALA A 70 8.95 5.09 8.87
C ALA A 70 9.23 4.51 7.47
N TYR A 71 8.38 4.80 6.49
CA TYR A 71 8.62 4.39 5.09
C TYR A 71 9.89 5.01 4.51
N ASN A 72 10.12 6.32 4.73
CA ASN A 72 11.32 6.98 4.27
C ASN A 72 12.58 6.39 4.90
N LYS A 73 12.54 6.06 6.20
CA LYS A 73 13.63 5.32 6.87
C LYS A 73 13.84 3.94 6.24
N GLY A 74 12.76 3.20 6.00
CA GLY A 74 12.81 1.88 5.37
C GLY A 74 13.46 1.91 4.00
N LEU A 75 13.15 2.92 3.18
CA LEU A 75 13.74 3.11 1.86
C LEU A 75 15.27 3.27 1.90
N THR A 76 15.84 3.82 2.98
CA THR A 76 17.31 3.94 3.12
C THR A 76 18.01 2.60 3.32
N PHE A 77 17.29 1.58 3.75
CA PHE A 77 17.81 0.23 3.97
C PHE A 77 17.47 -0.75 2.84
N ALA A 78 16.52 -0.39 1.96
CA ALA A 78 16.08 -1.23 0.86
C ALA A 78 17.22 -1.49 -0.14
N THR A 79 17.54 -2.76 -0.36
CA THR A 79 18.60 -3.16 -1.31
C THR A 79 18.02 -3.80 -2.58
N GLY A 80 16.76 -4.19 -2.58
CA GLY A 80 16.08 -4.78 -3.71
C GLY A 80 15.90 -3.81 -4.88
N GLU A 81 15.83 -4.37 -6.07
CA GLU A 81 15.55 -3.60 -7.30
C GLU A 81 14.07 -3.18 -7.36
N ILE A 82 13.19 -4.01 -6.82
CA ILE A 82 11.75 -3.75 -6.73
C ILE A 82 11.39 -3.52 -5.27
N ILE A 83 10.56 -2.50 -5.00
CA ILE A 83 10.14 -2.13 -3.65
C ILE A 83 8.62 -2.08 -3.59
N GLY A 84 8.05 -2.69 -2.56
CA GLY A 84 6.64 -2.63 -2.20
C GLY A 84 6.44 -2.38 -0.71
N PHE A 85 5.23 -1.99 -0.34
CA PHE A 85 4.83 -1.74 1.04
C PHE A 85 3.66 -2.64 1.43
N ILE A 86 3.68 -3.12 2.66
CA ILE A 86 2.54 -3.80 3.28
C ILE A 86 2.41 -3.28 4.71
N ASN A 87 1.23 -2.78 5.10
CA ASN A 87 1.00 -2.27 6.43
C ASN A 87 0.95 -3.40 7.46
N SER A 88 1.24 -3.09 8.72
CA SER A 88 1.26 -4.07 9.82
C SER A 88 -0.11 -4.62 10.23
N ASP A 89 -1.17 -4.10 9.65
CA ASP A 89 -2.57 -4.55 9.83
C ASP A 89 -3.17 -5.18 8.55
N ASP A 90 -2.43 -5.20 7.44
CA ASP A 90 -2.83 -5.75 6.15
C ASP A 90 -2.08 -7.04 5.84
N TYR A 91 -2.55 -7.83 4.87
CA TYR A 91 -1.86 -9.04 4.45
C TYR A 91 -2.10 -9.38 2.97
N TYR A 92 -1.19 -10.14 2.37
CA TYR A 92 -1.33 -10.61 1.00
C TYR A 92 -2.45 -11.65 0.89
N ALA A 93 -3.26 -11.53 -0.15
CA ALA A 93 -4.43 -12.38 -0.37
C ALA A 93 -4.06 -13.82 -0.74
N SER A 94 -2.90 -14.04 -1.36
CA SER A 94 -2.43 -15.37 -1.79
C SER A 94 -0.92 -15.50 -1.66
N GLY A 95 -0.41 -16.73 -1.71
CA GLY A 95 1.01 -17.05 -1.59
C GLY A 95 1.83 -16.75 -2.85
N ASN A 96 1.22 -16.35 -3.96
CA ASN A 96 1.88 -16.11 -5.24
C ASN A 96 1.88 -14.62 -5.68
N VAL A 97 1.58 -13.69 -4.78
CA VAL A 97 1.59 -12.26 -5.11
C VAL A 97 3.00 -11.82 -5.51
N ALA A 98 4.02 -12.24 -4.76
CA ALA A 98 5.39 -11.85 -5.04
C ALA A 98 5.86 -12.34 -6.42
N SER A 99 5.58 -13.58 -6.80
CA SER A 99 5.92 -14.10 -8.15
C SER A 99 5.14 -13.41 -9.25
N GLN A 100 3.86 -13.06 -9.03
CA GLN A 100 3.08 -12.26 -9.99
C GLN A 100 3.69 -10.87 -10.19
N VAL A 101 4.08 -10.18 -9.12
CA VAL A 101 4.79 -8.90 -9.17
C VAL A 101 6.07 -9.05 -9.97
N MET A 102 6.94 -9.99 -9.60
CA MET A 102 8.25 -10.16 -10.23
C MET A 102 8.15 -10.54 -11.70
N LYS A 103 7.13 -11.31 -12.10
CA LYS A 103 6.84 -11.61 -13.49
C LYS A 103 6.55 -10.35 -14.34
N VAL A 104 5.87 -9.36 -13.77
CA VAL A 104 5.64 -8.08 -14.47
C VAL A 104 6.96 -7.36 -14.72
N PHE A 105 7.89 -7.41 -13.77
CA PHE A 105 9.20 -6.75 -13.87
C PHE A 105 10.26 -7.54 -14.66
N GLU A 106 9.92 -8.70 -15.24
CA GLU A 106 10.77 -9.37 -16.25
C GLU A 106 10.94 -8.48 -17.49
N ASP A 107 9.95 -7.64 -17.81
CA ASP A 107 10.10 -6.60 -18.81
C ASP A 107 10.90 -5.40 -18.22
N PRO A 108 12.11 -5.13 -18.71
CA PRO A 108 12.95 -4.03 -18.22
C PRO A 108 12.36 -2.64 -18.50
N ALA A 109 11.39 -2.53 -19.40
CA ALA A 109 10.70 -1.27 -19.69
C ALA A 109 9.62 -0.91 -18.65
N VAL A 110 9.24 -1.86 -17.78
CA VAL A 110 8.24 -1.63 -16.75
C VAL A 110 8.88 -1.05 -15.50
N ASP A 111 8.44 0.14 -15.09
CA ASP A 111 8.91 0.83 -13.89
C ASP A 111 8.00 0.63 -12.67
N ALA A 112 6.74 0.28 -12.90
CA ALA A 112 5.73 0.13 -11.87
C ALA A 112 4.68 -0.93 -12.22
N CYS A 113 4.09 -1.55 -11.18
CA CYS A 113 2.85 -2.30 -11.33
C CYS A 113 1.92 -2.06 -10.15
N HIS A 114 0.64 -2.36 -10.34
CA HIS A 114 -0.38 -2.28 -9.29
C HIS A 114 -1.54 -3.23 -9.59
N ALA A 115 -2.33 -3.52 -8.55
CA ALA A 115 -3.44 -4.47 -8.63
C ALA A 115 -4.66 -3.99 -7.81
N ASP A 116 -5.61 -4.88 -7.62
CA ASP A 116 -6.78 -4.67 -6.77
C ASP A 116 -6.47 -4.98 -5.29
N LEU A 117 -7.29 -4.44 -4.40
CA LEU A 117 -7.37 -4.90 -3.01
C LEU A 117 -8.82 -5.04 -2.57
N VAL A 118 -9.03 -5.80 -1.51
CA VAL A 118 -10.31 -5.85 -0.80
C VAL A 118 -10.15 -5.34 0.62
N TYR A 119 -11.16 -4.61 1.09
CA TYR A 119 -11.30 -4.30 2.51
C TYR A 119 -12.06 -5.42 3.19
N VAL A 120 -11.53 -5.86 4.31
CA VAL A 120 -12.12 -6.93 5.13
C VAL A 120 -12.51 -6.42 6.50
N ASN A 121 -13.48 -7.11 7.13
CA ASN A 121 -13.85 -6.82 8.51
C ASN A 121 -12.65 -7.12 9.43
N PRO A 122 -12.27 -6.23 10.36
CA PRO A 122 -11.08 -6.41 11.18
C PRO A 122 -11.15 -7.62 12.14
N GLN A 123 -12.35 -8.01 12.60
CA GLN A 123 -12.59 -9.17 13.47
C GLN A 123 -12.92 -10.45 12.69
N HIS A 124 -13.51 -10.31 11.50
CA HIS A 124 -13.96 -11.37 10.62
C HIS A 124 -13.35 -11.22 9.24
N THR A 125 -12.06 -11.51 9.12
CA THR A 125 -11.28 -11.20 7.91
C THR A 125 -11.74 -11.96 6.66
N GLU A 126 -12.52 -13.03 6.81
CA GLU A 126 -13.22 -13.72 5.71
C GLU A 126 -14.31 -12.86 5.06
N GLN A 127 -14.85 -11.86 5.79
CA GLN A 127 -15.92 -10.99 5.30
C GLN A 127 -15.35 -9.80 4.53
N ILE A 128 -15.63 -9.77 3.22
CA ILE A 128 -15.24 -8.65 2.36
C ILE A 128 -16.30 -7.55 2.45
N GLU A 129 -15.88 -6.35 2.86
CA GLU A 129 -16.75 -5.18 2.98
C GLU A 129 -16.74 -4.31 1.70
N ARG A 130 -15.60 -4.24 1.01
CA ARG A 130 -15.42 -3.41 -0.17
C ARG A 130 -14.37 -4.02 -1.10
N HIS A 131 -14.56 -3.86 -2.40
CA HIS A 131 -13.55 -4.17 -3.42
C HIS A 131 -13.03 -2.88 -4.04
N TRP A 132 -11.77 -2.55 -3.77
CA TRP A 132 -11.08 -1.48 -4.49
C TRP A 132 -10.57 -2.03 -5.82
N HIS A 133 -11.47 -1.98 -6.80
CA HIS A 133 -11.13 -2.35 -8.17
C HIS A 133 -10.30 -1.24 -8.80
N SER A 134 -9.10 -1.58 -9.23
CA SER A 134 -8.16 -0.68 -9.87
C SER A 134 -8.41 -0.63 -11.40
N LYS A 135 -7.57 0.07 -12.11
CA LYS A 135 -7.61 0.20 -13.57
C LYS A 135 -6.28 0.76 -14.08
N PRO A 136 -5.98 0.66 -15.39
CA PRO A 136 -4.79 1.28 -15.95
C PRO A 136 -4.70 2.76 -15.63
N ILE A 137 -3.50 3.21 -15.23
CA ILE A 137 -3.23 4.60 -14.88
C ILE A 137 -3.14 5.41 -16.18
N THR A 138 -4.02 6.38 -16.32
CA THR A 138 -4.00 7.35 -17.39
C THR A 138 -4.07 8.77 -16.85
N ARG A 139 -3.58 9.76 -17.58
CA ARG A 139 -3.72 11.17 -17.16
C ARG A 139 -5.18 11.56 -16.92
N ALA A 140 -6.11 11.04 -17.73
CA ALA A 140 -7.54 11.28 -17.55
C ALA A 140 -8.07 10.67 -16.24
N ALA A 141 -7.64 9.44 -15.89
CA ALA A 141 -7.99 8.79 -14.64
C ALA A 141 -7.46 9.57 -13.43
N LEU A 142 -6.18 9.97 -13.46
CA LEU A 142 -5.56 10.77 -12.39
C LEU A 142 -6.28 12.12 -12.21
N ARG A 143 -6.62 12.81 -13.30
CA ARG A 143 -7.42 14.06 -13.25
C ARG A 143 -8.82 13.87 -12.70
N SER A 144 -9.40 12.67 -12.80
CA SER A 144 -10.69 12.35 -12.17
C SER A 144 -10.59 12.02 -10.68
N GLY A 145 -9.37 12.02 -10.11
CA GLY A 145 -9.12 11.69 -8.71
C GLY A 145 -8.84 10.20 -8.46
N PHE A 146 -8.75 9.38 -9.52
CA PHE A 146 -8.33 8.00 -9.37
C PHE A 146 -6.85 7.93 -9.01
N ILE A 147 -6.52 7.03 -8.09
CA ILE A 147 -5.16 6.59 -7.77
C ILE A 147 -5.22 5.11 -7.39
N PRO A 148 -4.22 4.29 -7.72
CA PRO A 148 -4.20 2.91 -7.24
C PRO A 148 -4.05 2.84 -5.72
N ALA A 149 -4.47 1.74 -5.13
CA ALA A 149 -4.30 1.51 -3.71
C ALA A 149 -2.81 1.30 -3.40
N HIS A 150 -2.22 2.17 -2.58
CA HIS A 150 -0.78 2.18 -2.29
C HIS A 150 -0.19 0.80 -1.90
N PRO A 151 -0.83 -0.04 -1.04
CA PRO A 151 -0.27 -1.33 -0.68
C PRO A 151 -0.18 -2.34 -1.85
N THR A 152 -0.80 -2.06 -3.00
CA THR A 152 -0.71 -2.89 -4.20
C THR A 152 0.32 -2.36 -5.21
N VAL A 153 0.95 -1.23 -4.92
CA VAL A 153 1.90 -0.58 -5.85
C VAL A 153 3.31 -1.07 -5.57
N PHE A 154 3.95 -1.57 -6.61
CA PHE A 154 5.37 -1.92 -6.60
C PHE A 154 6.10 -1.07 -7.63
N LEU A 155 7.28 -0.57 -7.25
CA LEU A 155 8.09 0.31 -8.08
C LEU A 155 9.53 -0.19 -8.16
N ARG A 156 10.21 0.06 -9.30
CA ARG A 156 11.67 -0.05 -9.33
C ARG A 156 12.30 0.97 -8.36
N ARG A 157 13.39 0.60 -7.72
CA ARG A 157 14.15 1.49 -6.82
C ARG A 157 14.57 2.78 -7.54
N SER A 158 14.95 2.69 -8.81
CA SER A 158 15.28 3.85 -9.65
C SER A 158 14.15 4.90 -9.74
N VAL A 159 12.89 4.49 -9.56
CA VAL A 159 11.77 5.44 -9.51
C VAL A 159 11.86 6.30 -8.24
N TYR A 160 12.17 5.71 -7.07
CA TYR A 160 12.39 6.48 -5.83
C TYR A 160 13.57 7.43 -5.95
N GLU A 161 14.66 7.00 -6.59
CA GLU A 161 15.84 7.83 -6.85
C GLU A 161 15.48 9.05 -7.73
N LYS A 162 14.60 8.85 -8.73
CA LYS A 162 14.16 9.90 -9.66
C LYS A 162 13.09 10.81 -9.06
N VAL A 163 12.11 10.24 -8.36
CA VAL A 163 10.90 10.94 -7.90
C VAL A 163 11.10 11.53 -6.50
N GLY A 164 11.99 10.93 -5.69
CA GLY A 164 12.21 11.25 -4.27
C GLY A 164 11.26 10.48 -3.35
N ASN A 165 11.44 10.70 -2.05
CA ASN A 165 10.72 10.02 -0.97
C ASN A 165 9.33 10.61 -0.70
N PHE A 166 8.61 10.07 0.29
CA PHE A 166 7.33 10.62 0.75
C PHE A 166 7.52 12.01 1.37
N ASP A 167 6.67 12.96 1.00
CA ASP A 167 6.68 14.33 1.54
C ASP A 167 5.99 14.35 2.92
N LEU A 168 6.77 14.56 3.97
CA LEU A 168 6.31 14.55 5.36
C LEU A 168 5.45 15.76 5.75
N SER A 169 5.28 16.73 4.87
CA SER A 169 4.32 17.82 5.07
C SER A 169 2.86 17.34 5.00
N TYR A 170 2.62 16.20 4.35
CA TYR A 170 1.34 15.49 4.32
C TYR A 170 1.32 14.41 5.41
N ARG A 171 0.35 14.47 6.33
CA ARG A 171 0.24 13.50 7.44
C ARG A 171 -0.65 12.29 7.12
N LEU A 172 -1.66 12.48 6.25
CA LEU A 172 -2.70 11.48 5.97
C LEU A 172 -2.80 11.13 4.49
N ALA A 173 -2.10 11.85 3.60
CA ALA A 173 -2.19 11.68 2.16
C ALA A 173 -0.82 11.80 1.46
N ALA A 174 0.29 11.51 2.15
CA ALA A 174 1.60 11.51 1.51
C ALA A 174 1.75 10.39 0.47
N ASP A 175 1.06 9.25 0.65
CA ASP A 175 0.92 8.19 -0.35
C ASP A 175 0.21 8.69 -1.61
N TYR A 176 -0.89 9.42 -1.44
CA TYR A 176 -1.60 10.04 -2.56
C TYR A 176 -0.70 11.03 -3.31
N GLU A 177 -0.01 11.93 -2.58
CA GLU A 177 0.91 12.91 -3.17
C GLU A 177 2.04 12.20 -3.93
N PHE A 178 2.67 11.21 -3.32
CA PHE A 178 3.75 10.45 -3.90
C PHE A 178 3.33 9.74 -5.20
N LEU A 179 2.18 9.04 -5.19
CA LEU A 179 1.67 8.36 -6.38
C LEU A 179 1.24 9.35 -7.48
N LEU A 180 0.65 10.48 -7.08
CA LEU A 180 0.30 11.54 -8.04
C LEU A 180 1.56 12.15 -8.68
N ARG A 181 2.58 12.44 -7.89
CA ARG A 181 3.88 12.92 -8.36
C ARG A 181 4.52 11.91 -9.30
N THR A 182 4.53 10.64 -8.92
CA THR A 182 5.10 9.54 -9.71
C THR A 182 4.41 9.40 -11.06
N PHE A 183 3.10 9.27 -11.08
CA PHE A 183 2.37 8.92 -12.30
C PHE A 183 1.93 10.13 -13.13
N TYR A 184 1.66 11.28 -12.49
CA TYR A 184 1.19 12.47 -13.21
C TYR A 184 2.33 13.41 -13.59
N THR A 185 3.25 13.71 -12.64
CA THR A 185 4.34 14.67 -12.87
C THR A 185 5.51 14.00 -13.59
N HIS A 186 5.96 12.84 -13.11
CA HIS A 186 7.09 12.12 -13.71
C HIS A 186 6.69 11.14 -14.81
N ASN A 187 5.39 10.97 -15.06
CA ASN A 187 4.83 10.13 -16.13
C ASN A 187 5.38 8.69 -16.13
N VAL A 188 5.63 8.12 -14.94
CA VAL A 188 6.02 6.72 -14.78
C VAL A 188 4.89 5.83 -15.28
N GLN A 189 5.22 4.84 -16.09
CA GLN A 189 4.23 3.90 -16.64
C GLN A 189 4.03 2.74 -15.67
N SER A 190 2.77 2.36 -15.44
CA SER A 190 2.42 1.26 -14.54
C SER A 190 1.58 0.22 -15.24
N VAL A 191 1.93 -1.04 -15.08
CA VAL A 191 1.13 -2.19 -15.52
C VAL A 191 0.05 -2.47 -14.48
N TYR A 192 -1.20 -2.52 -14.89
CA TYR A 192 -2.30 -2.98 -14.04
C TYR A 192 -2.48 -4.49 -14.18
N VAL A 193 -2.46 -5.18 -13.04
CA VAL A 193 -2.75 -6.62 -12.95
C VAL A 193 -4.15 -6.78 -12.33
N PRO A 194 -5.13 -7.37 -13.04
CA PRO A 194 -6.51 -7.49 -12.59
C PRO A 194 -6.69 -8.64 -11.58
N GLU A 195 -5.86 -8.64 -10.53
CA GLU A 195 -5.85 -9.63 -9.46
C GLU A 195 -5.96 -8.93 -8.09
N ILE A 196 -6.49 -9.62 -7.09
CA ILE A 196 -6.55 -9.11 -5.72
C ILE A 196 -5.28 -9.52 -4.99
N TRP A 197 -4.40 -8.55 -4.71
CA TRP A 197 -3.13 -8.83 -4.05
C TRP A 197 -3.17 -8.62 -2.55
N VAL A 198 -4.02 -7.70 -2.06
CA VAL A 198 -3.99 -7.30 -0.64
C VAL A 198 -5.39 -7.38 -0.03
N ARG A 199 -5.46 -7.87 1.18
CA ARG A 199 -6.60 -7.80 2.09
C ARG A 199 -6.29 -6.77 3.18
N MET A 200 -6.98 -5.63 3.11
CA MET A 200 -6.80 -4.50 4.00
C MET A 200 -7.89 -4.50 5.07
N ARG A 201 -7.52 -4.42 6.35
CA ARG A 201 -8.50 -4.29 7.43
C ARG A 201 -9.16 -2.92 7.40
N SER A 202 -10.50 -2.91 7.53
CA SER A 202 -11.27 -1.66 7.64
C SER A 202 -11.02 -0.97 8.98
N GLY A 203 -11.10 0.38 9.02
CA GLY A 203 -11.03 1.13 10.29
C GLY A 203 -9.65 1.68 10.67
N GLY A 204 -8.66 1.57 9.79
CA GLY A 204 -7.33 2.17 10.03
C GLY A 204 -7.34 3.70 10.22
N ALA A 205 -6.17 4.29 10.42
CA ALA A 205 -5.96 5.69 10.85
C ALA A 205 -6.72 6.77 10.05
N THR A 206 -7.05 6.49 8.78
CA THR A 206 -7.76 7.44 7.89
C THR A 206 -9.28 7.28 7.92
N GLY A 207 -9.82 6.21 8.52
CA GLY A 207 -11.26 5.90 8.54
C GLY A 207 -11.98 6.27 9.85
N GLY A 208 -11.26 6.70 10.89
CA GLY A 208 -11.77 6.69 12.26
C GLY A 208 -12.67 7.86 12.66
N ASN A 209 -12.57 9.04 12.03
CA ASN A 209 -13.43 10.20 12.39
C ASN A 209 -13.54 11.23 11.27
N MET A 210 -14.57 12.09 11.37
CA MET A 210 -14.85 13.15 10.37
C MET A 210 -13.69 14.14 10.22
N LYS A 211 -12.98 14.46 11.29
CA LYS A 211 -11.84 15.40 11.24
C LYS A 211 -10.70 14.84 10.41
N SER A 212 -10.36 13.56 10.58
CA SER A 212 -9.33 12.87 9.79
C SER A 212 -9.72 12.80 8.31
N ILE A 213 -10.98 12.50 8.00
CA ILE A 213 -11.49 12.47 6.62
C ILE A 213 -11.39 13.85 5.97
N LEU A 214 -11.80 14.92 6.67
CA LEU A 214 -11.72 16.29 6.15
C LEU A 214 -10.27 16.71 5.94
N ARG A 215 -9.38 16.41 6.91
CA ARG A 215 -7.95 16.69 6.79
C ARG A 215 -7.33 15.96 5.60
N GLN A 216 -7.58 14.66 5.46
CA GLN A 216 -7.09 13.87 4.32
C GLN A 216 -7.57 14.47 2.99
N ASN A 217 -8.85 14.86 2.89
CA ASN A 217 -9.39 15.47 1.68
C ASN A 217 -8.70 16.81 1.36
N ASN A 218 -8.39 17.62 2.36
CA ASN A 218 -7.66 18.87 2.19
C ASN A 218 -6.23 18.63 1.72
N GLU A 219 -5.55 17.64 2.30
CA GLU A 219 -4.20 17.25 1.89
C GLU A 219 -4.20 16.72 0.44
N ILE A 220 -5.17 15.88 0.05
CA ILE A 220 -5.34 15.41 -1.33
C ILE A 220 -5.52 16.58 -2.30
N ARG A 221 -6.34 17.56 -1.95
CA ARG A 221 -6.56 18.75 -2.80
C ARG A 221 -5.29 19.60 -2.92
N ALA A 222 -4.59 19.81 -1.81
CA ALA A 222 -3.29 20.51 -1.82
C ALA A 222 -2.26 19.80 -2.72
N ALA A 223 -2.22 18.46 -2.68
CA ALA A 223 -1.38 17.67 -3.58
C ALA A 223 -1.78 17.85 -5.05
N GLN A 224 -3.08 17.81 -5.35
CA GLN A 224 -3.58 18.05 -6.72
C GLN A 224 -3.18 19.43 -7.23
N GLU A 225 -3.35 20.47 -6.41
CA GLU A 225 -2.97 21.84 -6.75
C GLU A 225 -1.48 21.99 -6.98
N LYS A 226 -0.64 21.45 -6.06
CA LYS A 226 0.82 21.41 -6.17
C LYS A 226 1.30 20.83 -7.50
N HIS A 227 0.64 19.75 -7.97
CA HIS A 227 1.00 19.06 -9.21
C HIS A 227 0.20 19.52 -10.44
N GLY A 228 -0.53 20.63 -10.36
CA GLY A 228 -1.28 21.21 -11.48
C GLY A 228 -2.46 20.37 -11.95
N VAL A 229 -2.99 19.49 -11.11
CA VAL A 229 -4.19 18.69 -11.40
C VAL A 229 -5.43 19.50 -11.08
N ARG A 230 -6.03 20.10 -12.12
CA ARG A 230 -7.28 20.84 -11.97
C ARG A 230 -8.47 19.88 -11.88
N CYS A 231 -9.04 19.73 -10.70
CA CYS A 231 -10.26 18.99 -10.45
C CYS A 231 -11.27 19.90 -9.73
N SER A 232 -12.49 20.00 -10.25
CA SER A 232 -13.54 20.77 -9.55
C SER A 232 -13.91 20.05 -8.24
N THR A 233 -14.20 20.82 -7.19
CA THR A 233 -14.59 20.28 -5.88
C THR A 233 -15.80 19.35 -5.97
N VAL A 234 -16.81 19.73 -6.75
CA VAL A 234 -18.03 18.94 -6.94
C VAL A 234 -17.71 17.60 -7.61
N ARG A 235 -16.87 17.62 -8.66
CA ARG A 235 -16.45 16.39 -9.35
C ARG A 235 -15.64 15.49 -8.44
N PHE A 236 -14.71 16.03 -7.66
CA PHE A 236 -13.88 15.29 -6.71
C PHE A 236 -14.72 14.51 -5.70
N TYR A 237 -15.64 15.20 -5.00
CA TYR A 237 -16.49 14.55 -3.99
C TYR A 237 -17.51 13.62 -4.63
N GLY A 238 -18.10 13.98 -5.76
CA GLY A 238 -19.06 13.15 -6.49
C GLY A 238 -18.45 11.81 -6.93
N VAL A 239 -17.29 11.84 -7.59
CA VAL A 239 -16.56 10.64 -7.98
C VAL A 239 -16.22 9.78 -6.76
N LYS A 240 -15.71 10.39 -5.68
CA LYS A 240 -15.33 9.67 -4.46
C LYS A 240 -16.51 8.96 -3.78
N ILE A 241 -17.68 9.58 -3.77
CA ILE A 241 -18.90 8.97 -3.21
C ILE A 241 -19.36 7.80 -4.09
N ILE A 242 -19.44 8.02 -5.40
CA ILE A 242 -19.87 6.98 -6.34
C ILE A 242 -18.91 5.78 -6.30
N ASP A 243 -17.60 6.02 -6.33
CA ASP A 243 -16.60 4.96 -6.26
C ASP A 243 -16.72 4.16 -4.95
N ARG A 244 -16.93 4.81 -3.79
CA ARG A 244 -17.14 4.12 -2.52
C ARG A 244 -18.41 3.26 -2.51
N LEU A 245 -19.50 3.74 -3.08
CA LEU A 245 -20.74 2.97 -3.20
C LEU A 245 -20.53 1.75 -4.11
N MET A 246 -19.91 1.95 -5.28
CA MET A 246 -19.60 0.87 -6.21
C MET A 246 -18.66 -0.17 -5.61
N GLN A 247 -17.65 0.25 -4.84
CA GLN A 247 -16.75 -0.66 -4.13
C GLN A 247 -17.50 -1.55 -3.12
N ARG A 248 -18.47 -1.00 -2.38
CA ARG A 248 -19.31 -1.77 -1.45
C ARG A 248 -20.21 -2.77 -2.18
N VAL A 249 -20.82 -2.35 -3.28
CA VAL A 249 -21.66 -3.25 -4.11
C VAL A 249 -20.80 -4.38 -4.67
N ARG A 250 -19.64 -4.07 -5.25
CA ARG A 250 -18.71 -5.09 -5.78
C ARG A 250 -18.19 -6.03 -4.70
N GLY A 251 -17.91 -5.51 -3.49
CA GLY A 251 -17.44 -6.31 -2.36
C GLY A 251 -18.39 -7.45 -1.98
N ARG A 252 -19.71 -7.30 -2.21
CA ARG A 252 -20.71 -8.34 -1.93
C ARG A 252 -20.64 -9.53 -2.89
N PHE A 253 -20.08 -9.34 -4.07
CA PHE A 253 -20.07 -10.37 -5.14
C PHE A 253 -18.65 -10.87 -5.45
N VAL A 254 -17.61 -10.19 -4.97
CA VAL A 254 -16.24 -10.59 -5.24
C VAL A 254 -15.85 -11.78 -4.35
N LYS A 255 -15.18 -12.75 -4.96
CA LYS A 255 -14.46 -13.81 -4.24
C LYS A 255 -12.98 -13.48 -4.32
N ALA A 256 -12.33 -13.28 -3.18
CA ALA A 256 -10.90 -13.06 -3.11
C ALA A 256 -10.24 -14.23 -2.39
N PRO A 257 -9.06 -14.68 -2.83
CA PRO A 257 -8.26 -15.63 -2.07
C PRO A 257 -8.04 -15.13 -0.64
N ASP A 258 -7.98 -16.03 0.31
CA ASP A 258 -7.65 -15.73 1.70
C ASP A 258 -6.59 -16.70 2.20
N LEU A 259 -5.35 -16.22 2.19
CA LEU A 259 -4.17 -17.00 2.58
C LEU A 259 -4.24 -17.47 4.03
N LEU A 260 -4.94 -16.74 4.89
CA LEU A 260 -5.04 -17.06 6.32
C LEU A 260 -6.21 -18.00 6.65
N ALA A 261 -7.22 -18.12 5.77
CA ALA A 261 -8.36 -19.01 5.95
C ALA A 261 -8.05 -20.49 5.69
N THR A 262 -6.92 -20.78 5.05
CA THR A 262 -6.53 -22.16 4.67
C THR A 262 -5.74 -22.91 5.76
N ARG A 263 -5.88 -22.47 7.02
CA ARG A 263 -5.15 -23.08 8.15
C ARG A 263 -6.08 -23.68 9.18
#